data_3faffedb6b7b6423273685a2b5100921
#
_entry.id   3faffedb6b7b6423273685a2b5100921
#
_cell.length_a   1.000
_cell.length_b   1.000
_cell.length_c   1.000
_cell.angle_alpha   90.00
_cell.angle_beta   90.00
_cell.angle_gamma   90.00
#
_symmetry.space_group_name_H-M   'P 1'
#
loop_
_entity.id
_entity.type
_entity.pdbx_description
1 polymer ?
#
loop_
_entity_poly.entity_id
_entity_poly.type
_entity_poly.pdbx_seq_one_letter_code
_entity_poly.pdbx_strand_id
1 'polypeptide(L)'
;NNRTLLLLVSLGLGTFLMMTLYLSRDTLLGQLRVVGGNDRPNLMLFDIQDDQAEPVKKLLAAHGAPVRQHAVIVTMRIASVKGRAVADLLKAGQSSVPGWTLRREYRSTYRGELTDTEKLTGGQFTGRVAPGTEPVPISIEENLARDLQVAVGDEIVFDVQGVPVKT
;
A
#
# COMPACT_ATOMS: atom_id res chain seq x y z
N ASN A 1 -55.17 22.86 10.02
CA ASN A 1 -54.71 22.34 11.33
C ASN A 1 -53.18 22.40 11.45
N ASN A 2 -52.66 23.64 11.64
CA ASN A 2 -51.22 23.88 11.80
C ASN A 2 -50.61 23.14 12.99
N ARG A 3 -51.38 22.93 14.05
CA ARG A 3 -50.87 22.26 15.29
C ARG A 3 -50.55 20.80 15.04
N THR A 4 -51.40 20.08 14.28
CA THR A 4 -51.17 18.67 13.95
C THR A 4 -49.92 18.50 13.04
N LEU A 5 -49.77 19.44 12.09
CA LEU A 5 -48.60 19.46 11.21
C LEU A 5 -47.32 19.69 11.99
N LEU A 6 -47.30 20.66 12.93
CA LEU A 6 -46.16 20.94 13.79
C LEU A 6 -45.76 19.72 14.67
N LEU A 7 -46.76 19.03 15.24
CA LEU A 7 -46.52 17.83 16.02
C LEU A 7 -45.93 16.70 15.16
N LEU A 8 -46.43 16.47 13.95
CA LEU A 8 -45.90 15.46 13.05
C LEU A 8 -44.47 15.79 12.61
N VAL A 9 -44.18 17.04 12.29
CA VAL A 9 -42.83 17.48 11.89
C VAL A 9 -41.85 17.35 13.06
N SER A 10 -42.25 17.76 14.28
CA SER A 10 -41.37 17.66 15.45
C SER A 10 -41.09 16.20 15.82
N LEU A 11 -42.09 15.33 15.75
CA LEU A 11 -41.93 13.89 16.00
C LEU A 11 -41.05 13.24 14.92
N GLY A 12 -41.33 13.60 13.65
CA GLY A 12 -40.52 13.09 12.52
C GLY A 12 -39.07 13.53 12.58
N LEU A 13 -38.80 14.80 12.92
CA LEU A 13 -37.44 15.30 13.10
C LEU A 13 -36.73 14.63 14.28
N GLY A 14 -37.44 14.44 15.40
CA GLY A 14 -36.90 13.76 16.57
C GLY A 14 -36.52 12.32 16.28
N THR A 15 -37.39 11.56 15.62
CA THR A 15 -37.10 10.17 15.21
C THR A 15 -35.97 10.10 14.18
N PHE A 16 -35.93 11.02 13.23
CA PHE A 16 -34.86 11.12 12.24
C PHE A 16 -33.49 11.36 12.91
N LEU A 17 -33.40 12.31 13.84
CA LEU A 17 -32.16 12.62 14.57
C LEU A 17 -31.71 11.41 15.40
N MET A 18 -32.63 10.77 16.13
CA MET A 18 -32.31 9.57 16.91
C MET A 18 -31.79 8.43 16.04
N MET A 19 -32.43 8.19 14.92
CA MET A 19 -32.00 7.16 13.98
C MET A 19 -30.63 7.46 13.37
N THR A 20 -30.40 8.72 13.00
CA THR A 20 -29.10 9.15 12.47
C THR A 20 -27.99 8.98 13.49
N LEU A 21 -28.22 9.36 14.75
CA LEU A 21 -27.25 9.16 15.84
C LEU A 21 -26.98 7.67 16.08
N TYR A 22 -28.03 6.86 16.09
CA TYR A 22 -27.88 5.41 16.28
C TYR A 22 -27.05 4.76 15.18
N LEU A 23 -27.35 5.05 13.91
CA LEU A 23 -26.60 4.51 12.77
C LEU A 23 -25.15 5.02 12.75
N SER A 24 -24.94 6.31 13.05
CA SER A 24 -23.58 6.87 13.12
C SER A 24 -22.75 6.20 14.21
N ARG A 25 -23.35 5.99 15.41
CA ARG A 25 -22.69 5.29 16.50
C ARG A 25 -22.31 3.87 16.13
N ASP A 26 -23.22 3.13 15.51
CA ASP A 26 -22.98 1.73 15.14
C ASP A 26 -21.88 1.61 14.07
N THR A 27 -21.90 2.50 13.08
CA THR A 27 -20.85 2.58 12.07
C THR A 27 -19.48 2.90 12.68
N LEU A 28 -19.41 3.88 13.58
CA LEU A 28 -18.16 4.26 14.27
C LEU A 28 -17.64 3.13 15.16
N LEU A 29 -18.51 2.50 15.94
CA LEU A 29 -18.13 1.34 16.77
C LEU A 29 -17.68 0.15 15.93
N GLY A 30 -18.31 -0.08 14.78
CA GLY A 30 -17.89 -1.08 13.81
C GLY A 30 -16.48 -0.82 13.30
N GLN A 31 -16.19 0.42 12.90
CA GLN A 31 -14.84 0.82 12.46
C GLN A 31 -13.80 0.69 13.59
N LEU A 32 -14.13 1.09 14.82
CA LEU A 32 -13.23 0.96 15.96
C LEU A 32 -12.95 -0.52 16.32
N ARG A 33 -13.92 -1.41 16.19
CA ARG A 33 -13.72 -2.86 16.38
C ARG A 33 -12.79 -3.44 15.34
N VAL A 34 -12.91 -3.01 14.08
CA VAL A 34 -11.98 -3.39 13.01
C VAL A 34 -10.57 -2.87 13.26
N VAL A 35 -10.45 -1.65 13.81
CA VAL A 35 -9.15 -1.05 14.16
C VAL A 35 -8.54 -1.63 15.43
N GLY A 36 -9.36 -2.02 16.42
CA GLY A 36 -8.93 -2.50 17.75
C GLY A 36 -8.90 -4.04 17.91
N GLY A 37 -9.07 -4.80 16.83
CA GLY A 37 -9.02 -6.27 16.90
C GLY A 37 -7.68 -6.77 17.47
N ASN A 38 -7.73 -7.74 18.38
CA ASN A 38 -6.57 -8.37 19.02
C ASN A 38 -5.59 -9.02 18.04
N ASP A 39 -5.90 -9.02 16.75
CA ASP A 39 -5.13 -9.67 15.70
C ASP A 39 -4.18 -8.71 14.96
N ARG A 40 -4.19 -7.42 15.33
CA ARG A 40 -3.26 -6.46 14.72
C ARG A 40 -1.90 -6.47 15.42
N PRO A 41 -0.81 -6.44 14.65
CA PRO A 41 0.51 -6.28 15.24
C PRO A 41 0.60 -4.94 15.99
N ASN A 42 1.03 -4.99 17.23
CA ASN A 42 1.24 -3.83 18.10
C ASN A 42 2.72 -3.48 18.29
N LEU A 43 3.59 -4.31 17.75
CA LEU A 43 5.04 -4.13 17.74
C LEU A 43 5.56 -4.29 16.32
N MET A 44 6.42 -3.38 15.89
CA MET A 44 7.08 -3.43 14.60
C MET A 44 8.58 -3.33 14.81
N LEU A 45 9.31 -4.29 14.29
CA LEU A 45 10.77 -4.33 14.32
C LEU A 45 11.31 -4.05 12.92
N PHE A 46 12.33 -3.24 12.83
CA PHE A 46 12.98 -2.85 11.59
C PHE A 46 14.47 -3.21 11.62
N ASP A 47 15.07 -3.23 10.46
CA ASP A 47 16.52 -3.41 10.26
C ASP A 47 17.05 -4.75 10.78
N ILE A 48 16.24 -5.79 10.67
CA ILE A 48 16.64 -7.16 10.97
C ILE A 48 17.31 -7.74 9.74
N GLN A 49 18.57 -8.12 9.86
CA GLN A 49 19.32 -8.73 8.78
C GLN A 49 18.88 -10.19 8.56
N ASP A 50 19.13 -10.74 7.37
CA ASP A 50 18.67 -12.08 6.99
C ASP A 50 19.15 -13.18 7.97
N ASP A 51 20.39 -13.07 8.44
CA ASP A 51 20.97 -14.00 9.43
C ASP A 51 20.32 -13.89 10.83
N GLN A 52 19.73 -12.74 11.15
CA GLN A 52 19.04 -12.46 12.41
C GLN A 52 17.56 -12.83 12.38
N ALA A 53 16.95 -12.96 11.20
CA ALA A 53 15.51 -13.11 11.06
C ALA A 53 14.96 -14.33 11.81
N GLU A 54 15.55 -15.49 11.65
CA GLU A 54 15.11 -16.71 12.32
C GLU A 54 15.38 -16.72 13.85
N PRO A 55 16.56 -16.28 14.35
CA PRO A 55 16.77 -16.07 15.78
C PRO A 55 15.76 -15.13 16.43
N VAL A 56 15.44 -14.01 15.79
CA VAL A 56 14.45 -13.03 16.28
C VAL A 56 13.05 -13.62 16.32
N LYS A 57 12.62 -14.34 15.30
CA LYS A 57 11.32 -15.02 15.29
C LYS A 57 11.20 -16.00 16.45
N LYS A 58 12.22 -16.81 16.69
CA LYS A 58 12.25 -17.77 17.81
C LYS A 58 12.17 -17.08 19.17
N LEU A 59 12.93 -16.00 19.34
CA LEU A 59 12.93 -15.20 20.56
C LEU A 59 11.53 -14.62 20.84
N LEU A 60 10.91 -14.01 19.86
CA LEU A 60 9.58 -13.43 19.98
C LEU A 60 8.52 -14.51 20.32
N ALA A 61 8.58 -15.64 19.64
CA ALA A 61 7.65 -16.76 19.92
C ALA A 61 7.82 -17.27 21.36
N ALA A 62 9.04 -17.38 21.87
CA ALA A 62 9.32 -17.81 23.25
C ALA A 62 8.75 -16.83 24.29
N HIS A 63 8.58 -15.56 23.95
CA HIS A 63 8.01 -14.53 24.80
C HIS A 63 6.49 -14.29 24.55
N GLY A 64 5.82 -15.20 23.85
CA GLY A 64 4.38 -15.10 23.58
C GLY A 64 3.98 -14.02 22.57
N ALA A 65 4.94 -13.51 21.80
CA ALA A 65 4.74 -12.49 20.75
C ALA A 65 5.02 -13.08 19.36
N PRO A 66 4.16 -13.94 18.80
CA PRO A 66 4.40 -14.58 17.51
C PRO A 66 4.43 -13.53 16.39
N VAL A 67 5.35 -13.70 15.44
CA VAL A 67 5.46 -12.84 14.27
C VAL A 67 4.21 -13.03 13.39
N ARG A 68 3.46 -11.97 13.19
CA ARG A 68 2.24 -11.95 12.36
C ARG A 68 2.55 -11.71 10.89
N GLN A 69 3.51 -10.83 10.63
CA GLN A 69 3.92 -10.48 9.28
C GLN A 69 5.43 -10.30 9.23
N HIS A 70 6.04 -10.82 8.20
CA HIS A 70 7.44 -10.61 7.85
C HIS A 70 7.49 -10.13 6.41
N ALA A 71 8.15 -8.99 6.17
CA ALA A 71 8.32 -8.42 4.85
C ALA A 71 9.77 -8.05 4.64
N VAL A 72 10.34 -8.47 3.53
CA VAL A 72 11.68 -8.06 3.11
C VAL A 72 11.58 -6.67 2.49
N ILE A 73 12.50 -5.77 2.84
CA ILE A 73 12.57 -4.43 2.26
C ILE A 73 13.78 -4.37 1.35
N VAL A 74 13.53 -4.04 0.09
CA VAL A 74 14.56 -3.82 -0.92
C VAL A 74 14.53 -2.36 -1.32
N THR A 75 15.62 -1.65 -1.09
CA THR A 75 15.77 -0.26 -1.52
C THR A 75 16.22 -0.23 -2.98
N MET A 76 15.58 0.63 -3.77
CA MET A 76 15.86 0.77 -5.19
C MET A 76 15.59 2.18 -5.68
N ARG A 77 16.18 2.55 -6.82
CA ARG A 77 15.95 3.82 -7.51
C ARG A 77 15.54 3.57 -8.94
N ILE A 78 14.72 4.44 -9.51
CA ILE A 78 14.38 4.36 -10.92
C ILE A 78 15.60 4.78 -11.74
N ALA A 79 16.03 3.93 -12.66
CA ALA A 79 17.11 4.21 -13.61
C ALA A 79 16.54 4.70 -14.95
N SER A 80 15.47 4.07 -15.46
CA SER A 80 14.78 4.51 -16.67
C SER A 80 13.29 4.20 -16.62
N VAL A 81 12.50 4.95 -17.36
CA VAL A 81 11.06 4.76 -17.56
C VAL A 81 10.77 4.75 -19.05
N LYS A 82 10.13 3.71 -19.57
CA LYS A 82 9.82 3.56 -21.01
C LYS A 82 11.04 3.77 -21.89
N GLY A 83 12.17 3.18 -21.53
CA GLY A 83 13.43 3.30 -22.26
C GLY A 83 14.15 4.66 -22.15
N ARG A 84 13.61 5.62 -21.38
CA ARG A 84 14.23 6.95 -21.19
C ARG A 84 14.94 7.03 -19.85
N ALA A 85 16.22 7.31 -19.84
CA ALA A 85 17.01 7.45 -18.63
C ALA A 85 16.48 8.60 -17.74
N VAL A 86 16.45 8.38 -16.43
CA VAL A 86 16.04 9.42 -15.46
C VAL A 86 16.87 10.69 -15.60
N ALA A 87 18.17 10.58 -15.89
CA ALA A 87 19.04 11.73 -16.10
C ALA A 87 18.57 12.64 -17.25
N ASP A 88 18.05 12.05 -18.33
CA ASP A 88 17.55 12.78 -19.48
C ASP A 88 16.15 13.36 -19.23
N LEU A 89 15.30 12.63 -18.52
CA LEU A 89 13.99 13.12 -18.08
C LEU A 89 14.12 14.35 -17.18
N LEU A 90 15.14 14.39 -16.32
CA LEU A 90 15.39 15.51 -15.42
C LEU A 90 16.00 16.73 -16.14
N LYS A 91 16.83 16.52 -17.17
CA LYS A 91 17.44 17.60 -17.98
C LYS A 91 16.43 18.30 -18.87
N ALA A 92 15.45 17.58 -19.38
CA ALA A 92 14.52 18.09 -20.37
C ALA A 92 13.60 19.23 -19.86
N GLY A 93 13.56 19.51 -18.55
CA GLY A 93 12.79 20.62 -17.95
C GLY A 93 11.28 20.64 -18.26
N GLN A 94 10.85 19.80 -19.18
CA GLN A 94 9.49 19.65 -19.71
C GLN A 94 8.91 18.27 -19.41
N SER A 95 9.54 17.50 -18.50
CA SER A 95 8.97 16.22 -18.09
C SER A 95 7.67 16.49 -17.31
N SER A 96 6.57 15.95 -17.79
CA SER A 96 5.30 15.93 -17.05
C SER A 96 5.36 15.06 -15.78
N VAL A 97 6.46 14.30 -15.61
CA VAL A 97 6.72 13.48 -14.42
C VAL A 97 7.35 14.36 -13.34
N PRO A 98 6.80 14.38 -12.12
CA PRO A 98 7.37 15.14 -11.02
C PRO A 98 8.81 14.73 -10.72
N GLY A 99 9.75 15.67 -10.70
CA GLY A 99 11.18 15.37 -10.52
C GLY A 99 11.50 14.69 -9.18
N TRP A 100 10.71 14.90 -8.13
CA TRP A 100 10.86 14.23 -6.85
C TRP A 100 10.59 12.71 -6.96
N THR A 101 9.62 12.31 -7.79
CA THR A 101 9.29 10.91 -8.07
C THR A 101 10.47 10.18 -8.71
N LEU A 102 11.21 10.85 -9.58
CA LEU A 102 12.37 10.27 -10.26
C LEU A 102 13.64 10.19 -9.39
N ARG A 103 13.74 11.04 -8.35
CA ARG A 103 14.94 11.13 -7.51
C ARG A 103 14.85 10.36 -6.20
N ARG A 104 13.64 10.02 -5.74
CA ARG A 104 13.47 9.34 -4.46
C ARG A 104 13.96 7.91 -4.50
N GLU A 105 14.33 7.40 -3.34
CA GLU A 105 14.55 5.99 -3.12
C GLU A 105 13.23 5.31 -2.80
N TYR A 106 12.98 4.20 -3.46
CA TYR A 106 11.80 3.37 -3.26
C TYR A 106 12.14 2.22 -2.33
N ARG A 107 11.24 1.92 -1.41
CA ARG A 107 11.28 0.73 -0.58
C ARG A 107 10.28 -0.26 -1.14
N SER A 108 10.77 -1.31 -1.74
CA SER A 108 9.98 -2.36 -2.34
C SER A 108 10.01 -3.62 -1.49
N THR A 109 9.12 -4.54 -1.75
CA THR A 109 9.10 -5.86 -1.13
C THR A 109 8.82 -6.90 -2.21
N TYR A 110 9.24 -8.14 -1.96
CA TYR A 110 8.82 -9.27 -2.79
C TYR A 110 8.02 -10.25 -1.93
N ARG A 111 6.95 -10.79 -2.51
CA ARG A 111 6.06 -11.74 -1.84
C ARG A 111 5.22 -12.50 -2.86
N GLY A 112 4.74 -13.68 -2.46
CA GLY A 112 3.95 -14.55 -3.33
C GLY A 112 2.46 -14.23 -3.35
N GLU A 113 1.96 -13.40 -2.42
CA GLU A 113 0.52 -13.14 -2.24
C GLU A 113 0.27 -11.67 -1.95
N LEU A 114 -0.91 -11.19 -2.31
CA LEU A 114 -1.41 -9.86 -1.92
C LEU A 114 -1.80 -9.88 -0.43
N THR A 115 -1.70 -8.76 0.23
CA THR A 115 -2.21 -8.58 1.58
C THR A 115 -3.68 -8.20 1.56
N ASP A 116 -4.40 -8.43 2.68
CA ASP A 116 -5.84 -8.11 2.82
C ASP A 116 -6.16 -6.63 2.61
N THR A 117 -5.16 -5.77 2.74
CA THR A 117 -5.28 -4.31 2.57
C THR A 117 -5.06 -3.85 1.14
N GLU A 118 -4.59 -4.73 0.27
CA GLU A 118 -4.27 -4.41 -1.13
C GLU A 118 -5.38 -4.86 -2.06
N LYS A 119 -5.68 -4.02 -3.02
CA LYS A 119 -6.64 -4.31 -4.08
C LYS A 119 -5.98 -4.06 -5.42
N LEU A 120 -6.00 -5.06 -6.28
CA LEU A 120 -5.56 -4.92 -7.66
C LEU A 120 -6.56 -4.06 -8.44
N THR A 121 -6.09 -2.94 -9.00
CA THR A 121 -6.91 -2.02 -9.78
C THR A 121 -6.78 -2.22 -11.29
N GLY A 122 -5.71 -2.91 -11.73
CA GLY A 122 -5.47 -3.24 -13.13
C GLY A 122 -4.40 -4.31 -13.28
N GLY A 123 -4.38 -5.00 -14.43
CA GLY A 123 -3.43 -6.05 -14.72
C GLY A 123 -3.67 -7.35 -13.96
N GLN A 124 -2.60 -8.12 -13.78
CA GLN A 124 -2.62 -9.39 -13.08
C GLN A 124 -1.46 -9.46 -12.10
N PHE A 125 -1.71 -9.88 -10.86
CA PHE A 125 -0.67 -10.10 -9.89
C PHE A 125 0.08 -11.40 -10.18
N THR A 126 1.41 -11.31 -10.29
CA THR A 126 2.29 -12.48 -10.47
C THR A 126 3.10 -12.66 -9.20
N GLY A 127 2.70 -13.61 -8.36
CA GLY A 127 3.30 -13.80 -7.04
C GLY A 127 4.72 -14.38 -7.08
N ARG A 128 5.02 -15.25 -8.03
CA ARG A 128 6.34 -15.87 -8.20
C ARG A 128 6.70 -16.01 -9.67
N VAL A 129 7.94 -15.77 -9.98
CA VAL A 129 8.51 -15.96 -11.31
C VAL A 129 9.68 -16.93 -11.25
N ALA A 130 10.01 -17.57 -12.37
CA ALA A 130 11.17 -18.42 -12.46
C ALA A 130 12.46 -17.59 -12.31
N PRO A 131 13.54 -18.19 -11.74
CA PRO A 131 14.84 -17.52 -11.74
C PRO A 131 15.28 -17.16 -13.16
N GLY A 132 15.77 -15.93 -13.33
CA GLY A 132 16.21 -15.44 -14.64
C GLY A 132 15.10 -14.89 -15.54
N THR A 133 13.85 -14.79 -15.04
CA THR A 133 12.77 -14.12 -15.77
C THR A 133 13.12 -12.64 -15.95
N GLU A 134 13.10 -12.16 -17.18
CA GLU A 134 13.32 -10.76 -17.54
C GLU A 134 12.36 -10.37 -18.68
N PRO A 135 11.60 -9.28 -18.60
CA PRO A 135 11.45 -8.38 -17.42
C PRO A 135 10.76 -9.07 -16.24
N VAL A 136 11.10 -8.62 -15.02
CA VAL A 136 10.46 -9.10 -13.79
C VAL A 136 9.12 -8.40 -13.61
N PRO A 137 7.98 -9.09 -13.59
CA PRO A 137 6.71 -8.42 -13.37
C PRO A 137 6.61 -7.85 -11.96
N ILE A 138 6.21 -6.60 -11.85
CA ILE A 138 6.01 -5.90 -10.59
C ILE A 138 4.59 -5.36 -10.46
N SER A 139 4.15 -5.17 -9.22
CA SER A 139 2.98 -4.38 -8.90
C SER A 139 3.42 -3.02 -8.37
N ILE A 140 2.82 -1.96 -8.89
CA ILE A 140 3.12 -0.58 -8.55
C ILE A 140 1.86 0.10 -7.98
N GLU A 141 2.03 1.00 -7.02
CA GLU A 141 0.92 1.79 -6.50
C GLU A 141 0.31 2.65 -7.60
N GLU A 142 -1.02 2.74 -7.64
CA GLU A 142 -1.76 3.47 -8.67
C GLU A 142 -1.34 4.95 -8.77
N ASN A 143 -1.12 5.63 -7.63
CA ASN A 143 -0.67 7.01 -7.63
C ASN A 143 0.73 7.14 -8.24
N LEU A 144 1.63 6.22 -7.91
CA LEU A 144 2.97 6.20 -8.48
C LEU A 144 2.94 5.90 -9.99
N ALA A 145 2.10 4.98 -10.43
CA ALA A 145 1.91 4.69 -11.86
C ALA A 145 1.42 5.94 -12.61
N ARG A 146 0.49 6.69 -12.02
CA ARG A 146 -0.02 7.95 -12.57
C ARG A 146 1.07 9.02 -12.62
N ASP A 147 1.85 9.19 -11.55
CA ASP A 147 2.93 10.17 -11.47
C ASP A 147 4.03 9.87 -12.49
N LEU A 148 4.38 8.60 -12.69
CA LEU A 148 5.35 8.14 -13.69
C LEU A 148 4.76 8.07 -15.10
N GLN A 149 3.45 8.23 -15.25
CA GLN A 149 2.72 8.10 -16.52
C GLN A 149 2.93 6.73 -17.17
N VAL A 150 2.95 5.69 -16.37
CA VAL A 150 3.07 4.30 -16.84
C VAL A 150 1.74 3.56 -16.73
N ALA A 151 1.56 2.62 -17.63
CA ALA A 151 0.44 1.70 -17.67
C ALA A 151 0.93 0.25 -17.54
N VAL A 152 -0.01 -0.68 -17.37
CA VAL A 152 0.31 -2.11 -17.38
C VAL A 152 0.96 -2.50 -18.70
N GLY A 153 2.14 -3.12 -18.63
CA GLY A 153 2.95 -3.52 -19.78
C GLY A 153 4.05 -2.53 -20.18
N ASP A 154 4.12 -1.36 -19.53
CA ASP A 154 5.26 -0.45 -19.71
C ASP A 154 6.47 -0.93 -18.91
N GLU A 155 7.67 -0.70 -19.44
CA GLU A 155 8.94 -1.07 -18.81
C GLU A 155 9.46 0.02 -17.88
N ILE A 156 9.87 -0.36 -16.68
CA ILE A 156 10.65 0.45 -15.76
C ILE A 156 11.93 -0.33 -15.42
N VAL A 157 13.07 0.34 -15.46
CA VAL A 157 14.33 -0.23 -14.98
C VAL A 157 14.65 0.38 -13.63
N PHE A 158 14.84 -0.48 -12.64
CA PHE A 158 15.29 -0.07 -11.32
C PHE A 158 16.77 -0.36 -11.14
N ASP A 159 17.45 0.53 -10.45
CA ASP A 159 18.78 0.28 -9.88
C ASP A 159 18.59 -0.26 -8.46
N VAL A 160 18.93 -1.51 -8.27
CA VAL A 160 18.88 -2.21 -6.98
C VAL A 160 20.31 -2.39 -6.49
N GLN A 161 20.77 -1.48 -5.67
CA GLN A 161 22.14 -1.52 -5.10
C GLN A 161 23.26 -1.66 -6.16
N GLY A 162 23.11 -0.98 -7.29
CA GLY A 162 24.06 -1.03 -8.41
C GLY A 162 23.76 -2.08 -9.46
N VAL A 163 22.71 -2.89 -9.28
CA VAL A 163 22.28 -3.88 -10.26
C VAL A 163 21.03 -3.38 -10.98
N PRO A 164 21.05 -3.22 -12.31
CA PRO A 164 19.87 -2.86 -13.07
C PRO A 164 18.89 -4.05 -13.16
N VAL A 165 17.65 -3.83 -12.78
CA VAL A 165 16.55 -4.81 -12.85
C VAL A 165 15.48 -4.26 -13.76
N LYS A 166 15.23 -4.92 -14.88
CA LYS A 166 14.12 -4.61 -15.80
C LYS A 166 12.82 -5.20 -15.29
N THR A 167 11.78 -4.38 -15.26
CA THR A 167 10.48 -4.76 -14.73
C THR A 167 9.35 -4.37 -15.67
#